data_333ef49dd4241fb27ade35f3d2841d20
#
_entry.id   333ef49dd4241fb27ade35f3d2841d20
#
_cell.length_a   1.000
_cell.length_b   1.000
_cell.length_c   1.000
_cell.angle_alpha   90.00
_cell.angle_beta   90.00
_cell.angle_gamma   90.00
#
_symmetry.space_group_name_H-M   'P 1'
#
loop_
_entity.id
_entity.type
_entity.pdbx_description
1 polymer ?
#
loop_
_entity_poly.entity_id
_entity_poly.type
_entity_poly.pdbx_seq_one_letter_code
_entity_poly.pdbx_strand_id
1 'polypeptide(L)'
;MRRPHFAATVRRSTSTVRGEERLLDLAAGTERVPATLLLPQGARSAPAALLLHGFSSSKERMAQSVGRALQQRGIASLALDLPFHGERDGGRDAIPYRNPLALVAAWTTAVREARAAIEWLTGQPEIDAGRIGALGYSLGGFLTLMMASEEPLVRAVTLAAAGDLPDTTPYAALVRRAVDPLRAARKLDGRPLLLVNGRRDTTTRPAQAERLFAYAGEPKELRWYDGGHWPPPSAIEDAAEWMARALRATGARRKAV
;
A
#
# COMPACT_ATOMS: atom_id res chain seq x y z
N MET A 1 11.43 13.87 13.36
CA MET A 1 12.20 12.61 13.31
C MET A 1 12.77 12.45 11.90
N ARG A 2 14.08 12.18 11.74
CA ARG A 2 14.64 11.88 10.39
C ARG A 2 14.01 10.60 9.84
N ARG A 3 13.69 10.59 8.54
CA ARG A 3 13.23 9.37 7.85
C ARG A 3 14.35 8.32 7.87
N PRO A 4 14.07 7.04 8.12
CA PRO A 4 15.06 6.00 7.93
C PRO A 4 15.41 5.93 6.44
N HIS A 5 16.69 5.90 6.12
CA HIS A 5 17.15 5.67 4.76
C HIS A 5 17.41 4.17 4.61
N PHE A 6 16.75 3.52 3.63
CA PHE A 6 16.95 2.10 3.40
C PHE A 6 18.21 1.83 2.60
N ALA A 7 19.08 0.98 3.17
CA ALA A 7 20.04 0.21 2.38
C ALA A 7 19.34 -1.08 1.90
N ALA A 8 19.59 -1.51 0.69
CA ALA A 8 18.97 -2.71 0.13
C ALA A 8 20.04 -3.77 -0.18
N THR A 9 19.77 -5.01 0.23
CA THR A 9 20.51 -6.19 -0.17
C THR A 9 19.63 -7.07 -1.05
N VAL A 10 20.07 -7.37 -2.26
CA VAL A 10 19.38 -8.32 -3.15
C VAL A 10 19.73 -9.73 -2.72
N ARG A 11 18.76 -10.48 -2.19
CA ARG A 11 18.93 -11.90 -1.82
C ARG A 11 18.83 -12.84 -3.02
N ARG A 12 17.96 -12.51 -3.94
CA ARG A 12 17.74 -13.27 -5.18
C ARG A 12 17.20 -12.36 -6.26
N SER A 13 17.64 -12.55 -7.48
CA SER A 13 17.04 -11.98 -8.69
C SER A 13 16.69 -13.09 -9.66
N THR A 14 15.49 -13.00 -10.25
CA THR A 14 14.98 -13.97 -11.22
C THR A 14 14.37 -13.20 -12.40
N SER A 15 14.92 -13.42 -13.59
CA SER A 15 14.37 -12.85 -14.82
C SER A 15 13.39 -13.82 -15.45
N THR A 16 12.29 -13.27 -15.97
CA THR A 16 11.24 -13.99 -16.69
C THR A 16 10.84 -13.21 -17.95
N VAL A 17 10.03 -13.82 -18.81
CA VAL A 17 9.46 -13.13 -19.98
C VAL A 17 8.59 -11.91 -19.60
N ARG A 18 8.14 -11.81 -18.36
CA ARG A 18 7.33 -10.69 -17.84
C ARG A 18 8.17 -9.57 -17.25
N GLY A 19 9.46 -9.80 -17.02
CA GLY A 19 10.37 -8.88 -16.37
C GLY A 19 11.18 -9.54 -15.25
N GLU A 20 11.57 -8.80 -14.25
CA GLU A 20 12.45 -9.24 -13.17
C GLU A 20 11.72 -9.27 -11.83
N GLU A 21 12.04 -10.25 -11.00
CA GLU A 21 11.64 -10.34 -9.61
C GLU A 21 12.89 -10.32 -8.73
N ARG A 22 12.99 -9.36 -7.81
CA ARG A 22 14.07 -9.27 -6.82
C ARG A 22 13.51 -9.48 -5.42
N LEU A 23 14.04 -10.45 -4.70
CA LEU A 23 13.82 -10.57 -3.26
C LEU A 23 14.87 -9.73 -2.55
N LEU A 24 14.41 -8.83 -1.69
CA LEU A 24 15.24 -7.81 -1.05
C LEU A 24 15.12 -7.90 0.48
N ASP A 25 16.21 -7.55 1.14
CA ASP A 25 16.19 -7.09 2.52
C ASP A 25 16.48 -5.58 2.52
N LEU A 26 15.49 -4.80 2.90
CA LEU A 26 15.64 -3.37 3.13
C LEU A 26 16.01 -3.18 4.60
N ALA A 27 17.10 -2.47 4.87
CA ALA A 27 17.60 -2.27 6.22
C ALA A 27 17.52 -0.79 6.62
N ALA A 28 16.94 -0.52 7.79
CA ALA A 28 16.94 0.79 8.45
C ALA A 28 17.55 0.65 9.85
N GLY A 29 18.84 0.87 9.97
CA GLY A 29 19.58 0.55 11.19
C GLY A 29 19.62 -0.97 11.41
N THR A 30 19.16 -1.44 12.58
CA THR A 30 19.10 -2.88 12.91
C THR A 30 17.86 -3.59 12.38
N GLU A 31 16.85 -2.84 11.93
CA GLU A 31 15.59 -3.39 11.46
C GLU A 31 15.70 -3.89 10.02
N ARG A 32 15.29 -5.13 9.79
CA ARG A 32 15.19 -5.76 8.48
C ARG A 32 13.74 -5.77 8.00
N VAL A 33 13.49 -5.24 6.82
CA VAL A 33 12.19 -5.25 6.15
C VAL A 33 12.28 -6.08 4.88
N PRO A 34 11.86 -7.35 4.90
CA PRO A 34 11.82 -8.18 3.71
C PRO A 34 10.87 -7.58 2.67
N ALA A 35 11.31 -7.57 1.41
CA ALA A 35 10.53 -7.00 0.32
C ALA A 35 10.65 -7.83 -0.96
N THR A 36 9.64 -7.70 -1.84
CA THR A 36 9.66 -8.23 -3.19
C THR A 36 9.45 -7.09 -4.18
N LEU A 37 10.45 -6.85 -5.03
CA LEU A 37 10.36 -5.90 -6.14
C LEU A 37 10.06 -6.66 -7.42
N LEU A 38 9.00 -6.25 -8.12
CA LEU A 38 8.70 -6.70 -9.48
C LEU A 38 8.95 -5.55 -10.45
N LEU A 39 9.77 -5.78 -11.44
CA LEU A 39 10.05 -4.85 -12.53
C LEU A 39 9.43 -5.37 -13.82
N PRO A 40 8.71 -4.57 -14.60
CA PRO A 40 8.26 -4.96 -15.93
C PRO A 40 9.45 -5.16 -16.87
N GLN A 41 9.26 -5.92 -17.93
CA GLN A 41 10.32 -6.17 -18.93
C GLN A 41 10.83 -4.87 -19.53
N GLY A 42 12.16 -4.70 -19.55
CA GLY A 42 12.81 -3.53 -20.13
C GLY A 42 12.54 -2.21 -19.39
N ALA A 43 12.19 -2.25 -18.11
CA ALA A 43 11.94 -1.06 -17.32
C ALA A 43 13.11 -0.06 -17.34
N ARG A 44 12.83 1.17 -17.79
CA ARG A 44 13.79 2.28 -17.87
C ARG A 44 13.16 3.61 -17.46
N SER A 45 12.39 3.75 -16.51
CA SER A 45 11.55 4.86 -16.07
C SER A 45 10.08 4.42 -15.98
N ALA A 46 9.88 3.23 -15.40
CA ALA A 46 8.55 2.70 -15.20
C ALA A 46 7.84 3.43 -14.05
N PRO A 47 6.54 3.68 -14.14
CA PRO A 47 5.76 4.00 -12.94
C PRO A 47 5.86 2.85 -11.94
N ALA A 48 5.70 3.14 -10.65
CA ALA A 48 5.79 2.12 -9.62
C ALA A 48 4.70 2.26 -8.56
N ALA A 49 4.41 1.17 -7.85
CA ALA A 49 3.49 1.18 -6.71
C ALA A 49 4.07 0.44 -5.50
N LEU A 50 3.92 1.05 -4.32
CA LEU A 50 4.13 0.35 -3.06
C LEU A 50 2.90 -0.49 -2.74
N LEU A 51 3.11 -1.74 -2.28
CA LEU A 51 2.06 -2.69 -1.94
C LEU A 51 2.14 -3.08 -0.47
N LEU A 52 1.06 -2.87 0.28
CA LEU A 52 0.96 -3.25 1.68
C LEU A 52 -0.13 -4.31 1.87
N HIS A 53 0.24 -5.45 2.44
CA HIS A 53 -0.64 -6.61 2.60
C HIS A 53 -1.58 -6.49 3.82
N GLY A 54 -2.62 -7.31 3.84
CA GLY A 54 -3.55 -7.41 4.97
C GLY A 54 -2.99 -8.24 6.12
N PHE A 55 -3.72 -8.25 7.25
CA PHE A 55 -3.36 -8.88 8.51
C PHE A 55 -3.14 -10.37 8.25
N SER A 56 -3.24 -11.24 7.85
CA SER A 56 -2.95 -12.67 7.63
C SER A 56 -2.30 -12.95 6.28
N SER A 57 -1.54 -11.99 5.78
CA SER A 57 -0.95 -12.05 4.45
C SER A 57 0.57 -11.80 4.51
N SER A 58 1.21 -11.64 3.36
CA SER A 58 2.64 -11.37 3.23
C SER A 58 2.94 -10.62 1.93
N LYS A 59 4.18 -10.15 1.80
CA LYS A 59 4.69 -9.53 0.56
C LYS A 59 4.54 -10.44 -0.65
N GLU A 60 4.72 -11.77 -0.49
CA GLU A 60 4.60 -12.72 -1.59
C GLU A 60 3.18 -12.73 -2.17
N ARG A 61 2.15 -12.77 -1.30
CA ARG A 61 0.76 -12.72 -1.78
C ARG A 61 0.45 -11.46 -2.54
N MET A 62 0.90 -10.31 -2.05
CA MET A 62 0.70 -9.04 -2.76
C MET A 62 1.46 -9.01 -4.08
N ALA A 63 2.72 -9.46 -4.09
CA ALA A 63 3.52 -9.52 -5.30
C ALA A 63 2.89 -10.45 -6.35
N GLN A 64 2.46 -11.66 -5.97
CA GLN A 64 1.92 -12.66 -6.92
C GLN A 64 0.48 -12.35 -7.39
N SER A 65 -0.26 -11.53 -6.68
CA SER A 65 -1.60 -11.07 -7.10
C SER A 65 -1.52 -9.69 -7.76
N VAL A 66 -1.69 -8.64 -6.97
CA VAL A 66 -1.70 -7.24 -7.43
C VAL A 66 -0.39 -6.86 -8.14
N GLY A 67 0.76 -7.28 -7.61
CA GLY A 67 2.06 -6.98 -8.20
C GLY A 67 2.18 -7.50 -9.63
N ARG A 68 1.73 -8.74 -9.89
CA ARG A 68 1.72 -9.32 -11.25
C ARG A 68 0.74 -8.60 -12.18
N ALA A 69 -0.44 -8.22 -11.68
CA ALA A 69 -1.40 -7.45 -12.47
C ALA A 69 -0.85 -6.07 -12.87
N LEU A 70 -0.10 -5.40 -11.98
CA LEU A 70 0.59 -4.14 -12.27
C LEU A 70 1.75 -4.34 -13.24
N GLN A 71 2.56 -5.40 -13.06
CA GLN A 71 3.70 -5.71 -13.92
C GLN A 71 3.28 -5.92 -15.39
N GLN A 72 2.14 -6.61 -15.62
CA GLN A 72 1.54 -6.79 -16.94
C GLN A 72 1.13 -5.46 -17.61
N ARG A 73 0.95 -4.41 -16.83
CA ARG A 73 0.60 -3.04 -17.28
C ARG A 73 1.80 -2.09 -17.34
N GLY A 74 3.01 -2.64 -17.23
CA GLY A 74 4.24 -1.86 -17.28
C GLY A 74 4.51 -1.05 -16.01
N ILE A 75 3.93 -1.44 -14.88
CA ILE A 75 4.13 -0.78 -13.57
C ILE A 75 4.98 -1.69 -12.70
N ALA A 76 6.07 -1.16 -12.18
CA ALA A 76 6.86 -1.82 -11.15
C ALA A 76 6.09 -1.86 -9.82
N SER A 77 6.39 -2.82 -8.95
CA SER A 77 5.79 -2.85 -7.62
C SER A 77 6.77 -3.33 -6.56
N LEU A 78 6.70 -2.72 -5.39
CA LEU A 78 7.46 -3.11 -4.21
C LEU A 78 6.48 -3.55 -3.11
N ALA A 79 6.47 -4.82 -2.78
CA ALA A 79 5.67 -5.37 -1.68
C ALA A 79 6.55 -5.56 -0.44
N LEU A 80 6.08 -5.10 0.73
CA LEU A 80 6.78 -5.22 2.01
C LEU A 80 6.11 -6.24 2.92
N ASP A 81 6.90 -6.94 3.75
CA ASP A 81 6.36 -7.59 4.95
C ASP A 81 6.15 -6.55 6.06
N LEU A 82 4.91 -6.45 6.54
CA LEU A 82 4.57 -5.59 7.68
C LEU A 82 5.16 -6.14 8.99
N PRO A 83 5.33 -5.32 10.04
CA PRO A 83 5.76 -5.80 11.35
C PRO A 83 4.96 -7.04 11.80
N PHE A 84 5.65 -8.04 12.33
CA PHE A 84 5.11 -9.34 12.78
C PHE A 84 4.50 -10.22 11.68
N HIS A 85 4.77 -9.95 10.40
CA HIS A 85 4.25 -10.74 9.28
C HIS A 85 5.37 -11.24 8.37
N GLY A 86 5.03 -12.25 7.56
CA GLY A 86 5.92 -12.81 6.56
C GLY A 86 7.23 -13.32 7.15
N GLU A 87 8.35 -12.84 6.64
CA GLU A 87 9.69 -13.19 7.09
C GLU A 87 10.23 -12.29 8.24
N ARG A 88 9.36 -11.49 8.88
CA ARG A 88 9.74 -10.65 10.03
C ARG A 88 9.80 -11.48 11.32
N ASP A 89 10.71 -11.11 12.23
CA ASP A 89 10.92 -11.81 13.48
C ASP A 89 9.68 -11.83 14.38
N GLY A 90 9.48 -12.95 15.07
CA GLY A 90 8.38 -13.16 16.00
C GLY A 90 7.07 -13.60 15.36
N GLY A 91 6.90 -13.41 14.06
CA GLY A 91 5.68 -13.80 13.35
C GLY A 91 4.39 -13.24 13.96
N ARG A 92 3.24 -13.77 13.56
CA ARG A 92 1.92 -13.31 14.02
C ARG A 92 1.66 -13.54 15.50
N ASP A 93 2.30 -14.51 16.12
CA ASP A 93 2.14 -14.79 17.55
C ASP A 93 2.74 -13.68 18.43
N ALA A 94 3.66 -12.89 17.89
CA ALA A 94 4.25 -11.74 18.57
C ALA A 94 3.40 -10.46 18.47
N ILE A 95 2.27 -10.47 17.76
CA ILE A 95 1.40 -9.29 17.63
C ILE A 95 0.81 -8.91 18.99
N PRO A 96 1.02 -7.68 19.45
CA PRO A 96 0.63 -7.28 20.82
C PRO A 96 -0.86 -6.94 20.93
N TYR A 97 -1.76 -7.86 20.62
CA TYR A 97 -3.22 -7.64 20.62
C TYR A 97 -3.79 -7.08 21.93
N ARG A 98 -3.17 -7.44 23.06
CA ARG A 98 -3.62 -7.02 24.39
C ARG A 98 -3.02 -5.69 24.84
N ASN A 99 -2.12 -5.12 24.04
CA ASN A 99 -1.47 -3.84 24.33
C ASN A 99 -1.74 -2.82 23.22
N PRO A 100 -2.77 -1.97 23.34
CA PRO A 100 -3.12 -0.99 22.32
C PRO A 100 -1.99 -0.02 21.97
N LEU A 101 -1.14 0.35 22.95
CA LEU A 101 -0.02 1.25 22.71
C LEU A 101 1.06 0.58 21.85
N ALA A 102 1.38 -0.69 22.12
CA ALA A 102 2.32 -1.45 21.32
C ALA A 102 1.79 -1.70 19.90
N LEU A 103 0.48 -1.91 19.75
CA LEU A 103 -0.16 -2.04 18.43
C LEU A 103 -0.06 -0.73 17.63
N VAL A 104 -0.35 0.42 18.25
CA VAL A 104 -0.19 1.74 17.63
C VAL A 104 1.28 2.00 17.27
N ALA A 105 2.22 1.61 18.13
CA ALA A 105 3.65 1.71 17.83
C ALA A 105 4.06 0.87 16.61
N ALA A 106 3.53 -0.36 16.49
CA ALA A 106 3.75 -1.21 15.31
C ALA A 106 3.20 -0.58 14.03
N TRP A 107 2.00 0.00 14.06
CA TRP A 107 1.42 0.71 12.91
C TRP A 107 2.23 1.95 12.54
N THR A 108 2.68 2.71 13.53
CA THR A 108 3.56 3.87 13.30
C THR A 108 4.88 3.46 12.66
N THR A 109 5.45 2.33 13.10
CA THR A 109 6.65 1.74 12.48
C THR A 109 6.36 1.35 11.03
N ALA A 110 5.26 0.64 10.76
CA ALA A 110 4.88 0.25 9.40
C ALA A 110 4.70 1.46 8.46
N VAL A 111 4.06 2.53 8.93
CA VAL A 111 3.89 3.78 8.15
C VAL A 111 5.25 4.43 7.87
N ARG A 112 6.16 4.47 8.86
CA ARG A 112 7.51 5.02 8.69
C ARG A 112 8.33 4.20 7.70
N GLU A 113 8.28 2.87 7.78
CA GLU A 113 8.94 1.95 6.85
C GLU A 113 8.37 2.08 5.43
N ALA A 114 7.05 2.19 5.29
CA ALA A 114 6.41 2.40 4.00
C ALA A 114 6.85 3.71 3.34
N ARG A 115 7.01 4.80 4.11
CA ARG A 115 7.55 6.08 3.60
C ARG A 115 9.00 5.96 3.17
N ALA A 116 9.83 5.27 3.95
CA ALA A 116 11.23 4.99 3.58
C ALA A 116 11.33 4.13 2.31
N ALA A 117 10.39 3.17 2.14
CA ALA A 117 10.29 2.35 0.94
C ALA A 117 9.91 3.16 -0.31
N ILE A 118 9.01 4.15 -0.18
CA ILE A 118 8.72 5.10 -1.27
C ILE A 118 9.98 5.88 -1.65
N GLU A 119 10.70 6.43 -0.68
CA GLU A 119 11.94 7.16 -0.94
C GLU A 119 12.99 6.27 -1.62
N TRP A 120 13.20 5.06 -1.11
CA TRP A 120 14.10 4.09 -1.72
C TRP A 120 13.69 3.76 -3.16
N LEU A 121 12.40 3.51 -3.39
CA LEU A 121 11.84 3.17 -4.71
C LEU A 121 12.08 4.30 -5.72
N THR A 122 11.92 5.56 -5.32
CA THR A 122 12.17 6.72 -6.20
C THR A 122 13.65 6.90 -6.57
N GLY A 123 14.56 6.31 -5.82
CA GLY A 123 16.00 6.30 -6.11
C GLY A 123 16.45 5.19 -7.08
N GLN A 124 15.56 4.29 -7.50
CA GLN A 124 15.93 3.20 -8.39
C GLN A 124 16.00 3.66 -9.84
N PRO A 125 17.04 3.26 -10.60
CA PRO A 125 17.25 3.74 -11.98
C PRO A 125 16.16 3.29 -12.96
N GLU A 126 15.45 2.19 -12.64
CA GLU A 126 14.35 1.67 -13.46
C GLU A 126 13.03 2.42 -13.25
N ILE A 127 12.92 3.30 -12.21
CA ILE A 127 11.67 3.88 -11.74
C ILE A 127 11.56 5.36 -12.09
N ASP A 128 10.35 5.77 -12.51
CA ASP A 128 9.97 7.18 -12.62
C ASP A 128 9.50 7.70 -11.25
N ALA A 129 10.35 8.45 -10.57
CA ALA A 129 10.06 9.07 -9.28
C ALA A 129 8.84 10.01 -9.28
N GLY A 130 8.40 10.47 -10.45
CA GLY A 130 7.22 11.32 -10.61
C GLY A 130 5.91 10.55 -10.72
N ARG A 131 5.95 9.20 -10.86
CA ARG A 131 4.79 8.35 -11.09
C ARG A 131 4.73 7.20 -10.08
N ILE A 132 4.64 7.53 -8.80
CA ILE A 132 4.56 6.57 -7.70
C ILE A 132 3.11 6.46 -7.21
N GLY A 133 2.57 5.26 -7.16
CA GLY A 133 1.31 4.92 -6.53
C GLY A 133 1.49 4.14 -5.23
N ALA A 134 0.39 3.94 -4.50
CA ALA A 134 0.36 3.04 -3.36
C ALA A 134 -0.95 2.25 -3.34
N LEU A 135 -0.88 0.97 -3.03
CA LEU A 135 -2.04 0.10 -2.92
C LEU A 135 -1.94 -0.75 -1.66
N GLY A 136 -3.02 -0.79 -0.89
CA GLY A 136 -3.09 -1.61 0.31
C GLY A 136 -4.37 -2.41 0.41
N TYR A 137 -4.25 -3.59 1.04
CA TYR A 137 -5.37 -4.48 1.31
C TYR A 137 -5.63 -4.59 2.81
N SER A 138 -6.89 -4.38 3.24
CA SER A 138 -7.33 -4.51 4.65
C SER A 138 -6.47 -3.67 5.60
N LEU A 139 -5.75 -4.27 6.55
CA LEU A 139 -4.77 -3.57 7.39
C LEU A 139 -3.78 -2.76 6.54
N GLY A 140 -3.25 -3.35 5.46
CA GLY A 140 -2.37 -2.64 4.54
C GLY A 140 -3.06 -1.44 3.87
N GLY A 141 -4.37 -1.51 3.60
CA GLY A 141 -5.16 -0.38 3.10
C GLY A 141 -5.21 0.78 4.09
N PHE A 142 -5.47 0.49 5.35
CA PHE A 142 -5.42 1.46 6.43
C PHE A 142 -4.03 2.12 6.54
N LEU A 143 -2.96 1.31 6.58
CA LEU A 143 -1.58 1.81 6.65
C LEU A 143 -1.17 2.59 5.40
N THR A 144 -1.62 2.16 4.22
CA THR A 144 -1.39 2.88 2.95
C THR A 144 -2.00 4.27 2.99
N LEU A 145 -3.23 4.40 3.49
CA LEU A 145 -3.89 5.70 3.60
C LEU A 145 -3.15 6.62 4.58
N MET A 146 -2.77 6.09 5.76
CA MET A 146 -2.01 6.85 6.75
C MET A 146 -0.67 7.32 6.16
N MET A 147 0.07 6.43 5.51
CA MET A 147 1.33 6.73 4.85
C MET A 147 1.16 7.78 3.76
N ALA A 148 0.22 7.57 2.83
CA ALA A 148 0.00 8.46 1.70
C ALA A 148 -0.44 9.87 2.13
N SER A 149 -1.17 10.00 3.24
CA SER A 149 -1.58 11.30 3.78
C SER A 149 -0.41 12.20 4.18
N GLU A 150 0.76 11.60 4.43
CA GLU A 150 2.00 12.29 4.84
C GLU A 150 3.11 12.23 3.78
N GLU A 151 2.89 11.47 2.69
CA GLU A 151 3.92 11.22 1.67
C GLU A 151 3.49 11.83 0.31
N PRO A 152 3.98 13.03 -0.02
CA PRO A 152 3.59 13.75 -1.23
C PRO A 152 4.13 13.12 -2.52
N LEU A 153 5.09 12.21 -2.45
CA LEU A 153 5.60 11.47 -3.60
C LEU A 153 4.57 10.47 -4.15
N VAL A 154 3.63 10.01 -3.31
CA VAL A 154 2.52 9.14 -3.74
C VAL A 154 1.51 9.97 -4.53
N ARG A 155 1.26 9.60 -5.78
CA ARG A 155 0.41 10.33 -6.74
C ARG A 155 -0.99 9.74 -6.91
N ALA A 156 -1.19 8.47 -6.58
CA ALA A 156 -2.48 7.79 -6.65
C ALA A 156 -2.55 6.72 -5.56
N VAL A 157 -3.73 6.52 -4.99
CA VAL A 157 -3.94 5.60 -3.86
C VAL A 157 -5.08 4.64 -4.18
N THR A 158 -4.86 3.35 -3.94
CA THR A 158 -5.91 2.32 -3.99
C THR A 158 -6.02 1.62 -2.64
N LEU A 159 -7.22 1.52 -2.13
CA LEU A 159 -7.54 0.84 -0.88
C LEU A 159 -8.52 -0.30 -1.16
N ALA A 160 -8.10 -1.53 -0.92
CA ALA A 160 -8.95 -2.70 -1.10
C ALA A 160 -9.40 -3.27 0.25
N ALA A 161 -10.68 -3.57 0.39
CA ALA A 161 -11.31 -4.08 1.62
C ALA A 161 -10.92 -3.24 2.86
N ALA A 162 -10.94 -1.92 2.71
CA ALA A 162 -10.55 -0.94 3.73
C ALA A 162 -11.60 0.17 3.87
N GLY A 163 -11.61 0.83 5.01
CA GLY A 163 -12.59 1.87 5.33
C GLY A 163 -12.22 2.62 6.61
N ASP A 164 -13.21 3.27 7.21
CA ASP A 164 -13.08 3.89 8.53
C ASP A 164 -12.91 2.85 9.64
N LEU A 165 -12.51 3.29 10.81
CA LEU A 165 -12.44 2.44 12.00
C LEU A 165 -13.83 1.84 12.30
N PRO A 166 -13.88 0.58 12.78
CA PRO A 166 -15.13 -0.03 13.25
C PRO A 166 -15.79 0.80 14.36
N ASP A 167 -17.13 0.84 14.39
CA ASP A 167 -17.87 1.52 15.45
C ASP A 167 -17.63 0.89 16.84
N THR A 168 -17.22 -0.38 16.83
CA THR A 168 -16.87 -1.15 18.03
C THR A 168 -15.41 -0.98 18.47
N THR A 169 -14.65 -0.06 17.85
CA THR A 169 -13.24 0.18 18.21
C THR A 169 -13.14 0.63 19.67
N PRO A 170 -12.49 -0.14 20.56
CA PRO A 170 -12.30 0.29 21.94
C PRO A 170 -11.52 1.61 21.98
N TYR A 171 -11.95 2.51 22.87
CA TYR A 171 -11.31 3.83 23.01
C TYR A 171 -11.15 4.60 21.69
N ALA A 172 -12.15 4.54 20.82
CA ALA A 172 -12.09 5.12 19.46
C ALA A 172 -11.58 6.57 19.42
N ALA A 173 -11.98 7.42 20.37
CA ALA A 173 -11.52 8.80 20.45
C ALA A 173 -10.00 8.91 20.71
N LEU A 174 -9.42 8.01 21.51
CA LEU A 174 -7.98 7.97 21.75
C LEU A 174 -7.23 7.41 20.54
N VAL A 175 -7.75 6.34 19.94
CA VAL A 175 -7.17 5.73 18.72
C VAL A 175 -7.16 6.76 17.59
N ARG A 176 -8.23 7.53 17.38
CA ARG A 176 -8.31 8.56 16.34
C ARG A 176 -7.33 9.73 16.56
N ARG A 177 -6.84 9.97 17.76
CA ARG A 177 -5.78 10.96 17.99
C ARG A 177 -4.46 10.54 17.35
N ALA A 178 -4.17 9.25 17.37
CA ALA A 178 -2.93 8.68 16.80
C ALA A 178 -3.10 8.31 15.33
N VAL A 179 -4.25 7.70 14.98
CA VAL A 179 -4.51 7.13 13.65
C VAL A 179 -5.96 7.40 13.25
N ASP A 180 -6.18 8.37 12.37
CA ASP A 180 -7.52 8.77 11.92
C ASP A 180 -7.65 8.63 10.39
N PRO A 181 -8.30 7.55 9.89
CA PRO A 181 -8.45 7.33 8.45
C PRO A 181 -9.29 8.43 7.77
N LEU A 182 -10.27 9.02 8.45
CA LEU A 182 -11.07 10.09 7.85
C LEU A 182 -10.25 11.36 7.64
N ARG A 183 -9.43 11.73 8.62
CA ARG A 183 -8.48 12.84 8.49
C ARG A 183 -7.43 12.56 7.42
N ALA A 184 -6.90 11.34 7.38
CA ALA A 184 -5.92 10.93 6.39
C ALA A 184 -6.47 11.01 4.96
N ALA A 185 -7.73 10.59 4.74
CA ALA A 185 -8.39 10.68 3.43
C ALA A 185 -8.54 12.12 2.93
N ARG A 186 -8.85 13.06 3.82
CA ARG A 186 -8.90 14.50 3.46
C ARG A 186 -7.53 15.07 3.07
N LYS A 187 -6.45 14.58 3.69
CA LYS A 187 -5.07 15.02 3.41
C LYS A 187 -4.51 14.47 2.08
N LEU A 188 -5.24 13.66 1.35
CA LEU A 188 -4.79 13.24 0.02
C LEU A 188 -4.72 14.40 -0.98
N ASP A 189 -5.43 15.50 -0.71
CA ASP A 189 -5.28 16.79 -1.37
C ASP A 189 -5.27 16.74 -2.92
N GLY A 190 -6.39 16.33 -3.49
CA GLY A 190 -6.59 16.22 -4.94
C GLY A 190 -5.90 15.02 -5.60
N ARG A 191 -5.26 14.15 -4.83
CA ARG A 191 -4.68 12.90 -5.36
C ARG A 191 -5.76 11.85 -5.56
N PRO A 192 -5.79 11.18 -6.74
CA PRO A 192 -6.80 10.17 -7.04
C PRO A 192 -6.84 9.05 -5.99
N LEU A 193 -8.03 8.74 -5.51
CA LEU A 193 -8.31 7.67 -4.56
C LEU A 193 -9.31 6.67 -5.15
N LEU A 194 -8.96 5.38 -5.14
CA LEU A 194 -9.88 4.29 -5.42
C LEU A 194 -10.11 3.45 -4.16
N LEU A 195 -11.38 3.24 -3.80
CA LEU A 195 -11.79 2.21 -2.86
C LEU A 195 -12.39 1.03 -3.63
N VAL A 196 -12.00 -0.21 -3.25
CA VAL A 196 -12.49 -1.46 -3.84
C VAL A 196 -12.93 -2.38 -2.71
N ASN A 197 -14.25 -2.52 -2.50
CA ASN A 197 -14.80 -3.19 -1.32
C ASN A 197 -15.88 -4.23 -1.67
N GLY A 198 -15.99 -5.26 -0.81
CA GLY A 198 -16.99 -6.30 -0.94
C GLY A 198 -18.36 -5.87 -0.38
N ARG A 199 -19.44 -6.13 -1.13
CA ARG A 199 -20.81 -5.84 -0.65
C ARG A 199 -21.23 -6.67 0.56
N ARG A 200 -20.62 -7.85 0.74
CA ARG A 200 -20.86 -8.78 1.85
C ARG A 200 -19.66 -8.89 2.80
N ASP A 201 -18.79 -7.88 2.81
CA ASP A 201 -17.65 -7.86 3.73
C ASP A 201 -18.13 -7.66 5.18
N THR A 202 -17.83 -8.64 6.03
CA THR A 202 -18.15 -8.60 7.47
C THR A 202 -16.99 -8.12 8.33
N THR A 203 -15.78 -8.04 7.78
CA THR A 203 -14.57 -7.55 8.45
C THR A 203 -14.45 -6.03 8.32
N THR A 204 -14.46 -5.54 7.08
CA THR A 204 -14.61 -4.11 6.78
C THR A 204 -16.00 -3.89 6.18
N ARG A 205 -16.97 -3.62 7.03
CA ARG A 205 -18.37 -3.48 6.61
C ARG A 205 -18.55 -2.39 5.57
N PRO A 206 -19.49 -2.51 4.62
CA PRO A 206 -19.77 -1.49 3.60
C PRO A 206 -19.88 -0.07 4.16
N ALA A 207 -20.59 0.10 5.28
CA ALA A 207 -20.75 1.40 5.93
C ALA A 207 -19.40 2.08 6.33
N GLN A 208 -18.37 1.30 6.62
CA GLN A 208 -17.03 1.86 6.92
C GLN A 208 -16.35 2.40 5.65
N ALA A 209 -16.49 1.69 4.52
CA ALA A 209 -16.00 2.14 3.23
C ALA A 209 -16.75 3.40 2.75
N GLU A 210 -18.08 3.40 2.90
CA GLU A 210 -18.94 4.55 2.56
C GLU A 210 -18.58 5.78 3.38
N ARG A 211 -18.38 5.63 4.70
CA ARG A 211 -17.93 6.74 5.55
C ARG A 211 -16.60 7.29 5.09
N LEU A 212 -15.61 6.43 4.84
CA LEU A 212 -14.31 6.88 4.36
C LEU A 212 -14.43 7.61 3.03
N PHE A 213 -15.20 7.04 2.10
CA PHE A 213 -15.46 7.64 0.79
C PHE A 213 -16.13 9.01 0.91
N ALA A 214 -17.13 9.15 1.77
CA ALA A 214 -17.81 10.43 1.99
C ALA A 214 -16.86 11.54 2.48
N TYR A 215 -15.88 11.19 3.31
CA TYR A 215 -14.91 12.15 3.85
C TYR A 215 -13.72 12.44 2.93
N ALA A 216 -13.40 11.56 1.99
CA ALA A 216 -12.31 11.77 1.06
C ALA A 216 -12.59 12.92 0.08
N GLY A 217 -11.53 13.68 -0.26
CA GLY A 217 -11.59 14.69 -1.32
C GLY A 217 -11.63 14.09 -2.72
N GLU A 218 -11.97 14.92 -3.71
CA GLU A 218 -11.92 14.54 -5.13
C GLU A 218 -10.48 14.62 -5.68
N PRO A 219 -10.13 13.85 -6.73
CA PRO A 219 -10.98 12.85 -7.40
C PRO A 219 -10.98 11.49 -6.65
N LYS A 220 -12.13 10.88 -6.54
CA LYS A 220 -12.30 9.60 -5.85
C LYS A 220 -13.29 8.67 -6.56
N GLU A 221 -13.09 7.36 -6.42
CA GLU A 221 -13.99 6.31 -6.91
C GLU A 221 -14.23 5.27 -5.82
N LEU A 222 -15.47 4.74 -5.75
CA LEU A 222 -15.79 3.58 -4.91
C LEU A 222 -16.38 2.49 -5.80
N ARG A 223 -15.72 1.34 -5.83
CA ARG A 223 -16.13 0.18 -6.61
C ARG A 223 -16.48 -0.98 -5.69
N TRP A 224 -17.61 -1.60 -5.96
CA TRP A 224 -18.10 -2.74 -5.22
C TRP A 224 -17.95 -4.02 -6.04
N TYR A 225 -17.42 -5.07 -5.41
CA TYR A 225 -17.51 -6.43 -5.94
C TYR A 225 -18.55 -7.25 -5.15
N ASP A 226 -19.12 -8.25 -5.81
CA ASP A 226 -20.08 -9.17 -5.17
C ASP A 226 -19.31 -10.27 -4.42
N GLY A 227 -18.92 -9.97 -3.17
CA GLY A 227 -18.11 -10.86 -2.34
C GLY A 227 -17.94 -10.34 -0.92
N GLY A 228 -17.18 -11.09 -0.14
CA GLY A 228 -16.77 -10.77 1.23
C GLY A 228 -15.47 -9.96 1.29
N HIS A 229 -14.64 -10.25 2.29
CA HIS A 229 -13.41 -9.50 2.56
C HIS A 229 -12.33 -9.66 1.47
N TRP A 230 -12.29 -10.79 0.77
CA TRP A 230 -11.28 -11.08 -0.24
C TRP A 230 -11.71 -10.63 -1.63
N PRO A 231 -10.97 -9.69 -2.28
CA PRO A 231 -11.29 -9.28 -3.65
C PRO A 231 -11.10 -10.45 -4.63
N PRO A 232 -12.04 -10.65 -5.55
CA PRO A 232 -11.88 -11.62 -6.63
C PRO A 232 -10.80 -11.14 -7.63
N PRO A 233 -10.25 -12.04 -8.47
CA PRO A 233 -9.25 -11.68 -9.47
C PRO A 233 -9.67 -10.51 -10.38
N SER A 234 -10.92 -10.43 -10.78
CA SER A 234 -11.45 -9.33 -11.59
C SER A 234 -11.31 -7.97 -10.90
N ALA A 235 -11.60 -7.89 -9.60
CA ALA A 235 -11.45 -6.65 -8.83
C ALA A 235 -9.96 -6.24 -8.69
N ILE A 236 -9.06 -7.22 -8.62
CA ILE A 236 -7.60 -6.97 -8.61
C ILE A 236 -7.16 -6.40 -9.97
N GLU A 237 -7.61 -6.99 -11.07
CA GLU A 237 -7.30 -6.51 -12.42
C GLU A 237 -7.86 -5.10 -12.67
N ASP A 238 -9.09 -4.83 -12.23
CA ASP A 238 -9.72 -3.51 -12.32
C ASP A 238 -8.97 -2.45 -11.52
N ALA A 239 -8.50 -2.81 -10.31
CA ALA A 239 -7.70 -1.92 -9.47
C ALA A 239 -6.33 -1.62 -10.12
N ALA A 240 -5.68 -2.62 -10.70
CA ALA A 240 -4.41 -2.46 -11.39
C ALA A 240 -4.57 -1.59 -12.66
N GLU A 241 -5.65 -1.75 -13.41
CA GLU A 241 -5.97 -0.91 -14.58
C GLU A 241 -6.25 0.55 -14.17
N TRP A 242 -7.00 0.74 -13.09
CA TRP A 242 -7.25 2.09 -12.56
C TRP A 242 -5.94 2.78 -12.15
N MET A 243 -5.06 2.07 -11.42
CA MET A 243 -3.75 2.59 -11.01
C MET A 243 -2.91 2.97 -12.23
N ALA A 244 -2.92 2.14 -13.27
CA ALA A 244 -2.20 2.43 -14.51
C ALA A 244 -2.68 3.72 -15.18
N ARG A 245 -4.00 3.94 -15.26
CA ARG A 245 -4.58 5.18 -15.79
C ARG A 245 -4.21 6.40 -14.95
N ALA A 246 -4.35 6.29 -13.63
CA ALA A 246 -4.06 7.38 -12.69
C ALA A 246 -2.58 7.82 -12.79
N LEU A 247 -1.63 6.89 -12.85
CA LEU A 247 -0.21 7.19 -12.96
C LEU A 247 0.19 7.73 -14.34
N ARG A 248 -0.49 7.33 -15.44
CA ARG A 248 -0.29 7.95 -16.76
C ARG A 248 -0.75 9.41 -16.78
N ALA A 249 -1.90 9.72 -16.19
CA ALA A 249 -2.44 11.07 -16.14
C ALA A 249 -1.53 12.03 -15.36
N THR A 250 -0.89 11.58 -14.27
CA THR A 250 0.06 12.39 -13.51
C THR A 250 1.33 12.70 -14.30
N GLY A 251 1.83 11.76 -15.10
CA GLY A 251 2.99 11.96 -15.99
C GLY A 251 2.72 12.98 -17.10
N ALA A 252 1.51 12.99 -17.66
CA ALA A 252 1.13 13.96 -18.70
C ALA A 252 1.07 15.40 -18.17
N ARG A 253 0.55 15.62 -16.96
CA ARG A 253 0.48 16.95 -16.34
C ARG A 253 1.86 17.58 -16.08
N ARG A 254 2.88 16.77 -15.76
CA ARG A 254 4.26 17.26 -15.53
C ARG A 254 5.00 17.65 -16.80
N LYS A 255 4.63 17.11 -17.96
CA LYS A 255 5.24 17.49 -19.25
C LYS A 255 4.60 18.73 -19.86
N ALA A 256 3.46 19.19 -19.32
CA ALA A 256 2.71 20.34 -19.79
C ALA A 256 3.00 21.64 -18.97
N VAL A 257 3.86 21.55 -17.96
CA VAL A 257 4.39 22.67 -17.15
C VAL A 257 5.89 22.77 -17.38
#